data_c007b2214f96f6e7bd0bd79085ef1b00
#
_entry.id   c007b2214f96f6e7bd0bd79085ef1b00
#
_cell.length_a   1.000
_cell.length_b   1.000
_cell.length_c   1.000
_cell.angle_alpha   90.00
_cell.angle_beta   90.00
_cell.angle_gamma   90.00
#
_symmetry.space_group_name_H-M   'P 1'
#
loop_
_entity.id
_entity.type
_entity.pdbx_description
1 polymer ?
#
loop_
_entity_poly.entity_id
_entity_poly.type
_entity_poly.pdbx_seq_one_letter_code
_entity_poly.pdbx_strand_id
1 'polypeptide(L)'
;MLNARDVILKHIDAFNGRDSDADPWAADAEFTAPGAQVSGRDNVIGFIAVFQEAFPDLRLEIEQLLTDGPAAAAEGIMTGTHDGVFHTPNGDVAPTGRAIALRWAAVYVTEGDTMKSEHLFFDQMDFLGQLGLLPG
;
A
#
# COMPACT_ATOMS: atom_id res chain seq x y z
N MET A 1 2.31 23.09 -9.95
CA MET A 1 2.19 22.31 -8.71
C MET A 1 0.99 21.39 -8.82
N LEU A 2 1.17 20.12 -8.43
CA LEU A 2 0.08 19.16 -8.40
C LEU A 2 -0.85 19.45 -7.23
N ASN A 3 -2.16 19.19 -7.40
CA ASN A 3 -3.08 19.19 -6.27
C ASN A 3 -3.04 17.80 -5.57
N ALA A 4 -3.73 17.67 -4.44
CA ALA A 4 -3.72 16.42 -3.68
C ALA A 4 -4.20 15.23 -4.53
N ARG A 5 -5.26 15.42 -5.33
CA ARG A 5 -5.77 14.36 -6.23
C ARG A 5 -4.68 13.86 -7.18
N ASP A 6 -3.97 14.79 -7.81
CA ASP A 6 -2.91 14.44 -8.77
C ASP A 6 -1.77 13.68 -8.10
N VAL A 7 -1.39 14.09 -6.88
CA VAL A 7 -0.34 13.41 -6.11
C VAL A 7 -0.74 11.97 -5.79
N ILE A 8 -1.98 11.76 -5.34
CA ILE A 8 -2.44 10.41 -5.01
C ILE A 8 -2.55 9.54 -6.25
N LEU A 9 -3.06 10.06 -7.36
CA LEU A 9 -3.13 9.30 -8.61
C LEU A 9 -1.73 8.93 -9.10
N LYS A 10 -0.78 9.84 -8.97
CA LYS A 10 0.62 9.56 -9.31
C LYS A 10 1.19 8.43 -8.43
N HIS A 11 0.89 8.45 -7.14
CA HIS A 11 1.29 7.38 -6.22
C HIS A 11 0.73 6.02 -6.66
N ILE A 12 -0.56 5.94 -6.96
CA ILE A 12 -1.20 4.70 -7.38
C ILE A 12 -0.59 4.19 -8.69
N ASP A 13 -0.35 5.08 -9.66
CA ASP A 13 0.27 4.71 -10.93
C ASP A 13 1.70 4.18 -10.72
N ALA A 14 2.49 4.85 -9.87
CA ALA A 14 3.85 4.41 -9.55
C ALA A 14 3.86 3.06 -8.84
N PHE A 15 2.94 2.86 -7.89
CA PHE A 15 2.79 1.58 -7.20
C PHE A 15 2.46 0.45 -8.18
N ASN A 16 1.44 0.66 -9.01
CA ASN A 16 1.01 -0.34 -9.99
C ASN A 16 2.08 -0.62 -11.06
N GLY A 17 2.87 0.39 -11.40
CA GLY A 17 3.96 0.28 -12.38
C GLY A 17 5.27 -0.23 -11.79
N ARG A 18 5.33 -0.50 -10.48
CA ARG A 18 6.59 -0.90 -9.81
C ARG A 18 7.70 0.14 -9.98
N ASP A 19 7.34 1.41 -10.09
CA ASP A 19 8.27 2.52 -10.30
C ASP A 19 8.42 3.30 -8.99
N SER A 20 9.24 2.78 -8.08
CA SER A 20 9.44 3.39 -6.77
C SER A 20 10.09 4.77 -6.86
N ASP A 21 10.90 5.02 -7.90
CA ASP A 21 11.55 6.31 -8.10
C ASP A 21 10.53 7.41 -8.41
N ALA A 22 9.44 7.05 -9.10
CA ALA A 22 8.38 7.98 -9.45
C ALA A 22 7.34 8.16 -8.33
N ASP A 23 7.36 7.31 -7.31
CA ASP A 23 6.39 7.37 -6.21
C ASP A 23 6.64 8.64 -5.38
N PRO A 24 5.64 9.52 -5.23
CA PRO A 24 5.85 10.87 -4.70
C PRO A 24 5.94 10.95 -3.18
N TRP A 25 6.59 9.98 -2.52
CA TRP A 25 6.82 10.04 -1.08
C TRP A 25 7.78 11.17 -0.71
N ALA A 26 7.45 11.94 0.32
CA ALA A 26 8.38 12.90 0.90
C ALA A 26 9.55 12.18 1.56
N ALA A 27 10.71 12.86 1.68
CA ALA A 27 11.89 12.27 2.31
C ALA A 27 11.62 11.83 3.75
N ASP A 28 10.79 12.57 4.47
CA ASP A 28 10.41 12.32 5.86
C ASP A 28 8.98 11.77 5.99
N ALA A 29 8.50 11.05 4.97
CA ALA A 29 7.15 10.51 4.96
C ALA A 29 6.88 9.57 6.12
N GLU A 30 5.63 9.58 6.59
CA GLU A 30 5.15 8.67 7.62
C GLU A 30 4.08 7.77 7.04
N PHE A 31 4.19 6.48 7.30
CA PHE A 31 3.25 5.48 6.81
C PHE A 31 2.77 4.60 7.95
N THR A 32 1.46 4.43 8.07
CA THR A 32 0.89 3.44 8.99
C THR A 32 -0.02 2.49 8.23
N ALA A 33 0.00 1.23 8.65
CA ALA A 33 -0.87 0.16 8.17
C ALA A 33 -1.20 -0.73 9.36
N PRO A 34 -2.16 -1.64 9.25
CA PRO A 34 -2.43 -2.58 10.34
C PRO A 34 -1.16 -3.28 10.78
N GLY A 35 -0.78 -3.09 12.06
CA GLY A 35 0.41 -3.70 12.65
C GLY A 35 1.75 -3.09 12.24
N ALA A 36 1.77 -1.96 11.53
CA ALA A 36 3.01 -1.37 11.05
C ALA A 36 3.01 0.15 11.15
N GLN A 37 4.17 0.71 11.48
CA GLN A 37 4.44 2.14 11.41
C GLN A 37 5.85 2.31 10.85
N VAL A 38 5.99 3.08 9.77
CA VAL A 38 7.24 3.20 9.03
C VAL A 38 7.52 4.67 8.76
N SER A 39 8.74 5.11 9.00
CA SER A 39 9.17 6.50 8.82
C SER A 39 10.29 6.60 7.79
N GLY A 40 10.21 7.60 6.95
CA GLY A 40 11.19 7.91 5.91
C GLY A 40 10.91 7.21 4.60
N ARG A 41 11.17 7.92 3.50
CA ARG A 41 10.90 7.46 2.13
C ARG A 41 11.48 6.08 1.86
N ASP A 42 12.76 5.87 2.14
CA ASP A 42 13.44 4.61 1.79
C ASP A 42 12.85 3.43 2.56
N ASN A 43 12.48 3.65 3.83
CA ASN A 43 11.86 2.63 4.64
C ASN A 43 10.44 2.31 4.17
N VAL A 44 9.69 3.32 3.76
CA VAL A 44 8.34 3.11 3.20
C VAL A 44 8.41 2.32 1.90
N ILE A 45 9.31 2.68 1.00
CA ILE A 45 9.52 1.98 -0.26
C ILE A 45 9.92 0.52 0.01
N GLY A 46 10.82 0.29 0.97
CA GLY A 46 11.23 -1.06 1.36
C GLY A 46 10.08 -1.89 1.93
N PHE A 47 9.22 -1.27 2.73
CA PHE A 47 8.03 -1.94 3.26
C PHE A 47 7.07 -2.35 2.14
N ILE A 48 6.81 -1.45 1.20
CA ILE A 48 5.96 -1.74 0.03
C ILE A 48 6.57 -2.89 -0.79
N ALA A 49 7.89 -2.88 -0.97
CA ALA A 49 8.59 -3.90 -1.75
C ALA A 49 8.39 -5.30 -1.20
N VAL A 50 8.26 -5.46 0.13
CA VAL A 50 7.98 -6.76 0.76
C VAL A 50 6.67 -7.34 0.22
N PHE A 51 5.63 -6.52 0.12
CA PHE A 51 4.33 -6.97 -0.41
C PHE A 51 4.38 -7.21 -1.92
N GLN A 52 5.11 -6.39 -2.66
CA GLN A 52 5.24 -6.55 -4.11
C GLN A 52 6.06 -7.78 -4.48
N GLU A 53 7.00 -8.18 -3.63
CA GLU A 53 7.74 -9.44 -3.79
C GLU A 53 6.83 -10.65 -3.53
N ALA A 54 6.05 -10.59 -2.45
CA ALA A 54 5.12 -11.67 -2.09
C ALA A 54 3.99 -11.80 -3.11
N PHE A 55 3.54 -10.69 -3.68
CA PHE A 55 2.46 -10.62 -4.67
C PHE A 55 2.96 -9.91 -5.92
N PRO A 56 3.64 -10.64 -6.85
CA PRO A 56 4.26 -9.98 -8.01
C PRO A 56 3.28 -9.24 -8.91
N ASP A 57 2.00 -9.61 -8.88
CA ASP A 57 0.92 -8.98 -9.64
C ASP A 57 0.07 -8.02 -8.79
N LEU A 58 0.57 -7.61 -7.62
CA LEU A 58 -0.16 -6.74 -6.70
C LEU A 58 -0.58 -5.44 -7.39
N ARG A 59 -1.86 -5.12 -7.28
CA ARG A 59 -2.45 -3.97 -7.95
C ARG A 59 -3.48 -3.30 -7.04
N LEU A 60 -3.45 -1.98 -7.01
CA LEU A 60 -4.43 -1.15 -6.33
C LEU A 60 -5.39 -0.55 -7.36
N GLU A 61 -6.70 -0.65 -7.10
CA GLU A 61 -7.72 0.07 -7.85
C GLU A 61 -8.45 1.02 -6.91
N ILE A 62 -8.62 2.26 -7.35
CA ILE A 62 -9.38 3.26 -6.60
C ILE A 62 -10.83 3.22 -7.07
N GLU A 63 -11.76 3.04 -6.14
CA GLU A 63 -13.20 3.16 -6.39
C GLU A 63 -13.69 4.58 -6.06
N GLN A 64 -13.11 5.23 -5.05
CA GLN A 64 -13.48 6.58 -4.66
C GLN A 64 -12.26 7.34 -4.14
N LEU A 65 -12.11 8.58 -4.57
CA LEU A 65 -11.04 9.47 -4.12
C LEU A 65 -11.65 10.83 -3.79
N LEU A 66 -11.53 11.24 -2.55
CA LEU A 66 -12.04 12.51 -2.04
C LEU A 66 -10.86 13.38 -1.61
N THR A 67 -10.95 14.68 -1.81
CA THR A 67 -9.90 15.60 -1.40
C THR A 67 -10.48 16.81 -0.68
N ASP A 68 -9.70 17.35 0.26
CA ASP A 68 -10.00 18.58 0.98
C ASP A 68 -8.65 19.28 1.22
N GLY A 69 -8.35 20.27 0.37
CA GLY A 69 -7.05 20.94 0.42
C GLY A 69 -5.90 19.95 0.25
N PRO A 70 -4.93 19.92 1.20
CA PRO A 70 -3.81 18.99 1.12
C PRO A 70 -4.16 17.58 1.55
N ALA A 71 -5.34 17.35 2.11
CA ALA A 71 -5.77 16.04 2.58
C ALA A 71 -6.52 15.29 1.49
N ALA A 72 -6.41 13.97 1.51
CA ALA A 72 -7.13 13.09 0.59
C ALA A 72 -7.53 11.81 1.32
N ALA A 73 -8.61 11.20 0.86
CA ALA A 73 -9.02 9.87 1.29
C ALA A 73 -9.43 9.06 0.07
N ALA A 74 -9.03 7.81 0.05
CA ALA A 74 -9.37 6.90 -1.04
C ALA A 74 -9.83 5.57 -0.49
N GLU A 75 -10.66 4.88 -1.26
CA GLU A 75 -10.99 3.49 -1.02
C GLU A 75 -10.99 2.72 -2.33
N GLY A 76 -10.77 1.42 -2.24
CA GLY A 76 -10.75 0.58 -3.43
C GLY A 76 -10.50 -0.88 -3.11
N ILE A 77 -10.01 -1.58 -4.11
CA ILE A 77 -9.71 -3.01 -4.04
C ILE A 77 -8.23 -3.22 -4.34
N MET A 78 -7.61 -4.08 -3.55
CA MET A 78 -6.25 -4.57 -3.77
C MET A 78 -6.34 -6.03 -4.21
N THR A 79 -5.71 -6.34 -5.33
CA THR A 79 -5.69 -7.71 -5.87
C THR A 79 -4.26 -8.18 -6.06
N GLY A 80 -4.07 -9.49 -5.98
CA GLY A 80 -2.78 -10.11 -6.21
C GLY A 80 -2.83 -11.59 -5.98
N THR A 81 -1.75 -12.27 -6.36
CA THR A 81 -1.57 -13.71 -6.16
C THR A 81 -0.30 -13.95 -5.35
N HIS A 82 -0.41 -14.74 -4.29
CA HIS A 82 0.71 -15.01 -3.39
C HIS A 82 1.65 -16.04 -4.03
N ASP A 83 2.47 -15.57 -4.94
CA ASP A 83 3.41 -16.39 -5.71
C ASP A 83 4.88 -16.22 -5.28
N GLY A 84 5.17 -15.25 -4.42
CA GLY A 84 6.51 -15.01 -3.87
C GLY A 84 6.55 -15.25 -2.36
N VAL A 85 7.76 -15.27 -1.81
CA VAL A 85 7.94 -15.41 -0.36
C VAL A 85 7.50 -14.13 0.33
N PHE A 86 6.68 -14.26 1.37
CA PHE A 86 6.26 -13.13 2.19
C PHE A 86 7.14 -13.07 3.44
N HIS A 87 8.02 -12.07 3.49
CA HIS A 87 8.90 -11.84 4.64
C HIS A 87 8.14 -11.06 5.72
N THR A 88 7.91 -11.67 6.86
CA THR A 88 7.21 -11.04 7.98
C THR A 88 8.13 -10.96 9.20
N PRO A 89 7.81 -10.10 10.18
CA PRO A 89 8.59 -10.05 11.43
C PRO A 89 8.61 -11.39 12.19
N ASN A 90 7.63 -12.25 11.94
CA ASN A 90 7.51 -13.57 12.59
C ASN A 90 8.13 -14.70 11.75
N GLY A 91 8.80 -14.37 10.65
CA GLY A 91 9.43 -15.33 9.75
C GLY A 91 8.83 -15.28 8.34
N ASP A 92 9.41 -16.10 7.47
CA ASP A 92 9.00 -16.15 6.08
C ASP A 92 7.79 -17.05 5.89
N VAL A 93 6.86 -16.61 5.04
CA VAL A 93 5.71 -17.42 4.62
C VAL A 93 5.94 -17.83 3.17
N ALA A 94 6.00 -19.13 2.94
CA ALA A 94 6.15 -19.69 1.58
C ALA A 94 4.93 -19.31 0.72
N PRO A 95 5.10 -19.19 -0.60
CA PRO A 95 3.98 -18.88 -1.48
C PRO A 95 2.83 -19.87 -1.32
N THR A 96 1.62 -19.35 -1.12
CA THR A 96 0.41 -20.17 -1.00
C THR A 96 -0.25 -20.43 -2.35
N GLY A 97 0.08 -19.63 -3.36
CA GLY A 97 -0.59 -19.66 -4.67
C GLY A 97 -2.00 -19.11 -4.66
N ARG A 98 -2.46 -18.57 -3.52
CA ARG A 98 -3.83 -18.06 -3.40
C ARG A 98 -3.91 -16.62 -3.85
N ALA A 99 -5.05 -16.28 -4.46
CA ALA A 99 -5.36 -14.91 -4.86
C ALA A 99 -6.05 -14.17 -3.72
N ILE A 100 -5.79 -12.86 -3.63
CA ILE A 100 -6.51 -11.96 -2.73
C ILE A 100 -7.31 -10.93 -3.53
N ALA A 101 -8.45 -10.54 -2.99
CA ALA A 101 -9.22 -9.38 -3.40
C ALA A 101 -9.67 -8.71 -2.10
N LEU A 102 -8.98 -7.63 -1.70
CA LEU A 102 -9.08 -7.08 -0.37
C LEU A 102 -9.49 -5.61 -0.46
N ARG A 103 -10.56 -5.25 0.26
CA ARG A 103 -10.94 -3.84 0.34
C ARG A 103 -9.95 -3.08 1.21
N TRP A 104 -9.61 -1.88 0.77
CA TRP A 104 -8.72 -0.99 1.51
C TRP A 104 -9.26 0.43 1.50
N ALA A 105 -8.85 1.20 2.48
CA ALA A 105 -9.04 2.64 2.53
C ALA A 105 -7.78 3.30 3.06
N ALA A 106 -7.50 4.51 2.63
CA ALA A 106 -6.34 5.23 3.12
C ALA A 106 -6.65 6.71 3.25
N VAL A 107 -6.02 7.34 4.23
CA VAL A 107 -6.08 8.79 4.45
C VAL A 107 -4.68 9.34 4.23
N TYR A 108 -4.58 10.37 3.40
CA TYR A 108 -3.29 10.94 2.98
C TYR A 108 -3.22 12.43 3.36
N VAL A 109 -2.01 12.88 3.66
CA VAL A 109 -1.69 14.31 3.70
C VAL A 109 -0.59 14.57 2.68
N THR A 110 -0.80 15.56 1.82
CA THR A 110 0.18 15.97 0.83
C THR A 110 0.82 17.30 1.24
N GLU A 111 2.03 17.52 0.75
CA GLU A 111 2.74 18.78 0.93
C GLU A 111 3.49 19.08 -0.37
N GLY A 112 3.05 20.14 -1.08
CA GLY A 112 3.55 20.37 -2.44
C GLY A 112 3.21 19.19 -3.34
N ASP A 113 4.18 18.67 -4.04
CA ASP A 113 4.03 17.55 -4.96
C ASP A 113 4.33 16.19 -4.33
N THR A 114 4.39 16.12 -2.99
CA THR A 114 4.76 14.89 -2.28
C THR A 114 3.68 14.44 -1.32
N MET A 115 3.67 13.14 -1.00
CA MET A 115 2.89 12.57 0.09
C MET A 115 3.70 12.66 1.37
N LYS A 116 3.14 13.38 2.34
CA LYS A 116 3.72 13.53 3.67
C LYS A 116 3.38 12.35 4.57
N SER A 117 2.15 11.84 4.46
CA SER A 117 1.71 10.70 5.25
C SER A 117 0.64 9.91 4.53
N GLU A 118 0.59 8.62 4.86
CA GLU A 118 -0.50 7.73 4.49
C GLU A 118 -0.88 6.88 5.70
N HIS A 119 -2.16 6.84 6.02
CA HIS A 119 -2.71 5.89 6.98
C HIS A 119 -3.57 4.90 6.20
N LEU A 120 -3.08 3.68 6.07
CA LEU A 120 -3.73 2.61 5.32
C LEU A 120 -4.50 1.70 6.26
N PHE A 121 -5.73 1.36 5.87
CA PHE A 121 -6.62 0.48 6.64
C PHE A 121 -7.11 -0.66 5.75
N PHE A 122 -7.01 -1.87 6.26
CA PHE A 122 -7.63 -3.05 5.69
C PHE A 122 -7.80 -4.09 6.79
N ASP A 123 -8.64 -5.09 6.54
CA ASP A 123 -8.90 -6.14 7.52
C ASP A 123 -7.82 -7.22 7.41
N GLN A 124 -6.93 -7.29 8.42
CA GLN A 124 -5.88 -8.30 8.46
C GLN A 124 -6.42 -9.71 8.57
N MET A 125 -7.54 -9.91 9.27
CA MET A 125 -8.14 -11.23 9.37
C MET A 125 -8.64 -11.71 8.01
N ASP A 126 -9.27 -10.81 7.26
CA ASP A 126 -9.70 -11.12 5.90
C ASP A 126 -8.51 -11.44 4.99
N PHE A 127 -7.46 -10.63 5.07
CA PHE A 127 -6.22 -10.87 4.32
C PHE A 127 -5.64 -12.25 4.61
N LEU A 128 -5.44 -12.58 5.88
CA LEU A 128 -4.90 -13.88 6.28
C LEU A 128 -5.85 -15.03 5.94
N GLY A 129 -7.15 -14.81 6.08
CA GLY A 129 -8.17 -15.80 5.72
C GLY A 129 -8.14 -16.16 4.24
N GLN A 130 -7.99 -15.15 3.37
CA GLN A 130 -7.91 -15.37 1.92
C GLN A 130 -6.64 -16.17 1.55
N LEU A 131 -5.57 -16.01 2.32
CA LEU A 131 -4.33 -16.77 2.11
C LEU A 131 -4.35 -18.15 2.76
N GLY A 132 -5.38 -18.47 3.55
CA GLY A 132 -5.45 -19.74 4.27
C GLY A 132 -4.49 -19.81 5.46
N LEU A 133 -4.13 -18.66 6.05
CA LEU A 133 -3.12 -18.57 7.12
C LEU A 133 -3.74 -18.34 8.50
N LEU A 134 -5.07 -18.31 8.62
CA LEU A 134 -5.71 -18.19 9.91
C LEU A 134 -5.59 -19.49 10.70
N PRO A 135 -5.39 -19.43 12.04
CA PRO A 135 -5.40 -20.63 12.88
C PRO A 135 -6.76 -21.33 12.77
N GLY A 136 -6.73 -22.59 12.58
CA GLY A 136 -7.85 -23.44 12.24
C GLY A 136 -8.92 -23.76 13.17
#